data_2f07ab593d84727c75839c9d90a190f1
#
_entry.id   2f07ab593d84727c75839c9d90a190f1
#
_cell.length_a   1.000
_cell.length_b   1.000
_cell.length_c   1.000
_cell.angle_alpha   90.00
_cell.angle_beta   90.00
_cell.angle_gamma   90.00
#
_symmetry.space_group_name_H-M   'P 1'
#
loop_
_entity.id
_entity.type
_entity.pdbx_description
1 polymer ?
#
loop_
_entity_poly.entity_id
_entity_poly.type
_entity_poly.pdbx_seq_one_letter_code
_entity_poly.pdbx_strand_id
1 'polypeptide(L)'
;MKILLDENFPLPLYHRLRAAGYDAEHIIVLGLRGIKDSELRKRLAREELILLTQDTEFEDVSADCRGQVIISRVRQNLPIHRRVDIWFKALQEFMTRQRDEKLFDLLETGQIVLWEVRNIE
;
A
#
# COMPACT_ATOMS: atom_id res chain seq x y z
N MET A 1 12.67 -3.80 -1.84
CA MET A 1 11.80 -3.22 -0.81
C MET A 1 10.55 -4.08 -0.65
N LYS A 2 10.11 -4.27 0.58
CA LYS A 2 8.98 -5.12 0.91
C LYS A 2 7.65 -4.38 0.69
N ILE A 3 6.66 -5.09 0.16
CA ILE A 3 5.29 -4.58 0.05
C ILE A 3 4.44 -5.28 1.11
N LEU A 4 3.81 -4.51 2.00
CA LEU A 4 2.91 -5.06 3.01
C LEU A 4 1.48 -4.68 2.66
N LEU A 5 0.61 -5.68 2.50
CA LEU A 5 -0.79 -5.48 2.21
C LEU A 5 -1.61 -5.53 3.51
N ASP A 6 -2.41 -4.50 3.73
CA ASP A 6 -3.33 -4.45 4.86
C ASP A 6 -4.39 -5.55 4.74
N GLU A 7 -5.02 -5.91 5.85
CA GLU A 7 -5.88 -7.10 5.92
C GLU A 7 -7.08 -7.06 4.99
N ASN A 8 -7.53 -5.89 4.58
CA ASN A 8 -8.70 -5.73 3.72
C ASN A 8 -8.42 -5.99 2.24
N PHE A 9 -7.16 -6.18 1.86
CA PHE A 9 -6.83 -6.48 0.47
C PHE A 9 -7.00 -7.97 0.19
N PRO A 10 -7.48 -8.33 -1.02
CA PRO A 10 -7.74 -9.74 -1.34
C PRO A 10 -6.43 -10.52 -1.50
N LEU A 11 -6.42 -11.77 -1.04
CA LEU A 11 -5.27 -12.64 -1.16
C LEU A 11 -4.78 -12.85 -2.59
N PRO A 12 -5.65 -12.87 -3.63
CA PRO A 12 -5.17 -12.93 -5.01
C PRO A 12 -4.14 -11.86 -5.36
N LEU A 13 -4.24 -10.65 -4.80
CA LEU A 13 -3.23 -9.61 -5.02
C LEU A 13 -1.88 -10.04 -4.43
N TYR A 14 -1.89 -10.55 -3.21
CA TYR A 14 -0.71 -11.06 -2.54
C TYR A 14 -0.03 -12.15 -3.37
N HIS A 15 -0.81 -13.15 -3.81
CA HIS A 15 -0.27 -14.26 -4.61
C HIS A 15 0.30 -13.77 -5.94
N ARG A 16 -0.37 -12.83 -6.58
CA ARG A 16 0.08 -12.30 -7.87
C ARG A 16 1.40 -11.52 -7.74
N LEU A 17 1.54 -10.74 -6.67
CA LEU A 17 2.78 -10.02 -6.39
C LEU A 17 3.94 -10.98 -6.16
N ARG A 18 3.73 -12.00 -5.35
CA ARG A 18 4.77 -12.99 -5.08
C ARG A 18 5.14 -13.79 -6.33
N ALA A 19 4.16 -14.17 -7.13
CA ALA A 19 4.40 -14.88 -8.38
C ALA A 19 5.22 -14.05 -9.37
N ALA A 20 5.09 -12.73 -9.30
CA ALA A 20 5.86 -11.80 -10.14
C ALA A 20 7.26 -11.50 -9.58
N GLY A 21 7.62 -12.08 -8.44
CA GLY A 21 8.95 -11.93 -7.85
C GLY A 21 9.09 -10.81 -6.82
N TYR A 22 8.01 -10.15 -6.46
CA TYR A 22 8.06 -9.10 -5.43
C TYR A 22 8.09 -9.70 -4.03
N ASP A 23 8.80 -9.04 -3.13
CA ASP A 23 8.80 -9.38 -1.71
C ASP A 23 7.53 -8.80 -1.08
N ALA A 24 6.46 -9.58 -1.12
CA ALA A 24 5.15 -9.16 -0.63
C ALA A 24 4.77 -9.94 0.62
N GLU A 25 4.15 -9.23 1.57
CA GLU A 25 3.54 -9.80 2.76
C GLU A 25 2.08 -9.34 2.86
N HIS A 26 1.28 -10.09 3.57
CA HIS A 26 -0.11 -9.75 3.84
C HIS A 26 -0.37 -9.94 5.34
N ILE A 27 -1.09 -9.01 5.95
CA ILE A 27 -1.37 -9.03 7.38
C ILE A 27 -2.00 -10.37 7.81
N ILE A 28 -2.96 -10.87 7.03
CA ILE A 28 -3.62 -12.15 7.35
C ILE A 28 -2.64 -13.32 7.26
N VAL A 29 -1.79 -13.35 6.21
CA VAL A 29 -0.81 -14.41 6.01
C VAL A 29 0.24 -14.42 7.14
N LEU A 30 0.56 -13.26 7.67
CA LEU A 30 1.47 -13.11 8.81
C LEU A 30 0.82 -13.52 10.14
N GLY A 31 -0.49 -13.83 10.14
CA GLY A 31 -1.20 -14.15 11.38
C GLY A 31 -1.52 -12.94 12.23
N LEU A 32 -1.56 -11.75 11.64
CA LEU A 32 -1.72 -10.48 12.36
C LEU A 32 -3.09 -9.85 12.12
N ARG A 33 -4.11 -10.66 11.84
CA ARG A 33 -5.48 -10.16 11.67
C ARG A 33 -5.87 -9.30 12.87
N GLY A 34 -6.42 -8.12 12.62
CA GLY A 34 -6.81 -7.19 13.68
C GLY A 34 -5.66 -6.44 14.31
N ILE A 35 -4.48 -6.45 13.68
CA ILE A 35 -3.34 -5.68 14.18
C ILE A 35 -3.72 -4.21 14.35
N LYS A 36 -3.25 -3.59 15.44
CA LYS A 36 -3.54 -2.19 15.72
C LYS A 36 -2.70 -1.28 14.84
N ASP A 37 -3.27 -0.12 14.47
CA ASP A 37 -2.55 0.90 13.70
C ASP A 37 -1.25 1.31 14.37
N SER A 38 -1.23 1.36 15.70
CA SER A 38 -0.01 1.70 16.44
C SER A 38 1.13 0.72 16.17
N GLU A 39 0.82 -0.56 16.00
CA GLU A 39 1.83 -1.59 15.69
C GLU A 39 2.32 -1.47 14.25
N LEU A 40 1.41 -1.17 13.31
CA LEU A 40 1.78 -0.91 11.92
C LEU A 40 2.67 0.33 11.81
N ARG A 41 2.36 1.38 12.59
CA ARG A 41 3.17 2.60 12.62
C ARG A 41 4.58 2.33 13.14
N LYS A 42 4.72 1.45 14.12
CA LYS A 42 6.05 1.06 14.62
C LYS A 42 6.86 0.38 13.53
N ARG A 43 6.24 -0.48 12.74
CA ARG A 43 6.92 -1.12 11.60
C ARG A 43 7.33 -0.09 10.56
N LEU A 44 6.43 0.83 10.20
CA LEU A 44 6.73 1.90 9.25
C LEU A 44 7.89 2.79 9.71
N ALA A 45 7.98 3.03 11.02
CA ALA A 45 9.05 3.86 11.56
C ALA A 45 10.43 3.22 11.40
N ARG A 46 10.50 1.89 11.41
CA ARG A 46 11.77 1.16 11.51
C ARG A 46 12.17 0.41 10.24
N GLU A 47 11.23 0.05 9.38
CA GLU A 47 11.47 -0.83 8.24
C GLU A 47 11.25 -0.11 6.92
N GLU A 48 12.09 -0.42 5.95
CA GLU A 48 11.92 0.04 4.58
C GLU A 48 10.88 -0.83 3.90
N LEU A 49 9.60 -0.50 4.09
CA LEU A 49 8.49 -1.22 3.48
C LEU A 49 7.49 -0.24 2.88
N ILE A 50 6.68 -0.75 1.97
CA ILE A 50 5.57 0.00 1.39
C ILE A 50 4.29 -0.63 1.94
N LEU A 51 3.52 0.13 2.72
CA LEU A 51 2.22 -0.30 3.21
C LEU A 51 1.14 0.14 2.21
N LEU A 52 0.40 -0.82 1.67
CA LEU A 52 -0.80 -0.53 0.90
C LEU A 52 -1.99 -0.68 1.84
N THR A 53 -2.75 0.39 2.02
CA THR A 53 -3.88 0.43 2.94
C THR A 53 -5.04 1.24 2.36
N GLN A 54 -6.23 1.07 2.91
CA GLN A 54 -7.39 1.91 2.62
C GLN A 54 -7.68 2.85 3.80
N ASP A 55 -6.92 2.73 4.87
CA ASP A 55 -7.16 3.48 6.11
C ASP A 55 -6.59 4.89 6.00
N THR A 56 -7.49 5.87 5.99
CA THR A 56 -7.12 7.29 5.89
C THR A 56 -6.44 7.82 7.14
N GLU A 57 -6.47 7.09 8.25
CA GLU A 57 -5.74 7.50 9.44
C GLU A 57 -4.23 7.58 9.21
N PHE A 58 -3.72 6.85 8.20
CA PHE A 58 -2.30 6.93 7.83
C PHE A 58 -1.95 8.21 7.06
N GLU A 59 -2.90 9.10 6.80
CA GLU A 59 -2.63 10.39 6.13
C GLU A 59 -1.72 11.31 6.95
N ASP A 60 -1.49 11.01 8.22
CA ASP A 60 -0.60 11.78 9.09
C ASP A 60 0.78 11.13 9.27
N VAL A 61 1.14 10.18 8.40
CA VAL A 61 2.42 9.51 8.55
C VAL A 61 3.58 10.49 8.50
N SER A 62 4.56 10.29 9.39
CA SER A 62 5.70 11.19 9.52
C SER A 62 6.65 11.07 8.34
N ALA A 63 7.21 12.20 7.91
CA ALA A 63 8.26 12.21 6.91
C ALA A 63 9.56 11.52 7.41
N ASP A 64 9.69 11.33 8.71
CA ASP A 64 10.86 10.70 9.32
C ASP A 64 10.77 9.16 9.31
N CYS A 65 9.62 8.59 8.97
CA CYS A 65 9.48 7.14 8.95
C CYS A 65 10.32 6.54 7.81
N ARG A 66 10.77 5.30 7.98
CA ARG A 66 11.56 4.62 6.97
C ARG A 66 10.68 4.03 5.87
N GLY A 67 9.48 3.63 6.22
CA GLY A 67 8.52 3.07 5.27
C GLY A 67 7.78 4.14 4.48
N GLN A 68 6.99 3.68 3.53
CA GLN A 68 6.12 4.51 2.72
C GLN A 68 4.70 3.99 2.82
N VAL A 69 3.71 4.88 2.67
CA VAL A 69 2.30 4.52 2.71
C VAL A 69 1.66 4.88 1.37
N ILE A 70 0.93 3.93 0.80
CA ILE A 70 0.08 4.16 -0.37
C ILE A 70 -1.35 3.91 0.08
N ILE A 71 -2.18 4.95 0.01
CA ILE A 71 -3.60 4.82 0.37
C ILE A 71 -4.39 4.57 -0.91
N SER A 72 -5.09 3.44 -0.95
CA SER A 72 -5.93 3.09 -2.09
C SER A 72 -7.23 3.89 -2.07
N ARG A 73 -7.52 4.56 -3.18
CA ARG A 73 -8.80 5.25 -3.40
C ARG A 73 -9.69 4.47 -4.36
N VAL A 74 -9.34 3.22 -4.66
CA VAL A 74 -10.13 2.36 -5.55
C VAL A 74 -11.42 1.96 -4.85
N ARG A 75 -12.56 2.13 -5.54
CA ARG A 75 -13.88 1.84 -4.97
C ARG A 75 -14.05 0.34 -4.71
N GLN A 76 -14.68 0.03 -3.58
CA GLN A 76 -14.93 -1.35 -3.16
C GLN A 76 -15.97 -2.07 -4.02
N ASN A 77 -16.82 -1.32 -4.73
CA ASN A 77 -17.87 -1.93 -5.54
C ASN A 77 -17.42 -2.40 -6.92
N LEU A 78 -16.17 -2.15 -7.30
CA LEU A 78 -15.61 -2.74 -8.50
C LEU A 78 -15.39 -4.24 -8.30
N PRO A 79 -15.54 -5.07 -9.35
CA PRO A 79 -15.24 -6.49 -9.23
C PRO A 79 -13.83 -6.74 -8.72
N ILE A 80 -13.66 -7.79 -7.92
CA ILE A 80 -12.36 -8.08 -7.29
C ILE A 80 -11.24 -8.19 -8.31
N HIS A 81 -11.48 -8.89 -9.43
CA HIS A 81 -10.42 -9.07 -10.44
C HIS A 81 -9.96 -7.75 -11.05
N ARG A 82 -10.86 -6.77 -11.19
CA ARG A 82 -10.50 -5.43 -11.68
C ARG A 82 -9.69 -4.67 -10.64
N ARG A 83 -10.10 -4.74 -9.38
CA ARG A 83 -9.35 -4.08 -8.29
C ARG A 83 -7.94 -4.65 -8.17
N VAL A 84 -7.83 -5.98 -8.20
CA VAL A 84 -6.52 -6.65 -8.16
C VAL A 84 -5.65 -6.19 -9.32
N ASP A 85 -6.20 -6.10 -10.51
CA ASP A 85 -5.44 -5.67 -11.69
C ASP A 85 -4.95 -4.23 -11.56
N ILE A 86 -5.80 -3.33 -11.08
CA ILE A 86 -5.43 -1.93 -10.84
C ILE A 86 -4.28 -1.85 -9.83
N TRP A 87 -4.43 -2.51 -8.70
CA TRP A 87 -3.42 -2.47 -7.63
C TRP A 87 -2.10 -3.10 -8.09
N PHE A 88 -2.18 -4.24 -8.76
CA PHE A 88 -0.97 -4.94 -9.21
C PHE A 88 -0.18 -4.09 -10.19
N LYS A 89 -0.83 -3.56 -11.21
CA LYS A 89 -0.16 -2.74 -12.24
C LYS A 89 0.39 -1.45 -11.63
N ALA A 90 -0.36 -0.83 -10.73
CA ALA A 90 0.08 0.39 -10.06
C ALA A 90 1.34 0.15 -9.22
N LEU A 91 1.34 -0.93 -8.44
CA LEU A 91 2.49 -1.29 -7.62
C LEU A 91 3.68 -1.66 -8.48
N GLN A 92 3.46 -2.39 -9.56
CA GLN A 92 4.51 -2.78 -10.49
C GLN A 92 5.22 -1.55 -11.06
N GLU A 93 4.46 -0.54 -11.47
CA GLU A 93 5.02 0.71 -11.96
C GLU A 93 5.73 1.48 -10.85
N PHE A 94 5.12 1.54 -9.67
CA PHE A 94 5.71 2.25 -8.52
C PHE A 94 7.09 1.69 -8.17
N MET A 95 7.26 0.38 -8.27
CA MET A 95 8.51 -0.30 -7.93
C MET A 95 9.61 -0.09 -8.98
N THR A 96 9.30 0.47 -10.14
CA THR A 96 10.32 0.72 -11.19
C THR A 96 11.22 1.89 -10.87
N ARG A 97 10.81 2.78 -9.96
CA ARG A 97 11.59 3.97 -9.58
C ARG A 97 11.65 4.10 -8.08
N GLN A 98 12.80 4.56 -7.59
CA GLN A 98 12.97 4.88 -6.18
C GLN A 98 12.35 6.26 -5.91
N ARG A 99 11.58 6.35 -4.84
CA ARG A 99 10.94 7.59 -4.41
C ARG A 99 11.21 7.81 -2.92
N ASP A 100 11.46 9.05 -2.54
CA ASP A 100 11.78 9.41 -1.16
C ASP A 100 10.58 9.90 -0.37
N GLU A 101 9.52 10.30 -1.05
CA GLU A 101 8.28 10.73 -0.39
C GLU A 101 7.64 9.58 0.37
N LYS A 102 6.83 9.90 1.37
CA LYS A 102 6.32 8.90 2.30
C LYS A 102 4.83 8.61 2.18
N LEU A 103 4.07 9.46 1.51
CA LEU A 103 2.62 9.31 1.45
C LEU A 103 2.10 9.54 0.04
N PHE A 104 1.35 8.56 -0.46
CA PHE A 104 0.82 8.56 -1.81
C PHE A 104 -0.65 8.14 -1.81
N ASP A 105 -1.38 8.57 -2.84
CA ASP A 105 -2.71 8.04 -3.17
C ASP A 105 -2.62 7.18 -4.42
N LEU A 106 -3.27 6.01 -4.40
CA LEU A 106 -3.44 5.15 -5.55
C LEU A 106 -4.87 5.35 -6.07
N LEU A 107 -4.99 5.95 -7.24
CA LEU A 107 -6.27 6.31 -7.84
C LEU A 107 -6.86 5.16 -8.65
N GLU A 108 -8.16 5.24 -8.95
CA GLU A 108 -8.83 4.21 -9.76
C GLU A 108 -8.26 4.07 -11.17
N THR A 109 -7.62 5.11 -11.67
CA THR A 109 -6.91 5.07 -12.95
C THR A 109 -5.66 4.19 -12.91
N GLY A 110 -5.23 3.78 -11.72
CA GLY A 110 -3.98 3.07 -11.51
C GLY A 110 -2.78 4.00 -11.30
N GLN A 111 -2.99 5.30 -11.33
CA GLN A 111 -1.92 6.25 -11.03
C GLN A 111 -1.66 6.33 -9.54
N ILE A 112 -0.37 6.38 -9.17
CA ILE A 112 0.03 6.66 -7.79
C ILE A 112 0.61 8.08 -7.80
N VAL A 113 0.01 8.95 -7.00
CA VAL A 113 0.34 10.37 -6.94
C VAL A 113 0.68 10.76 -5.51
N LEU A 114 1.48 11.82 -5.37
CA LEU A 114 1.78 12.35 -4.04
C LEU A 114 0.51 12.84 -3.37
N TRP A 115 0.31 12.44 -2.13
CA TRP A 115 -0.85 12.88 -1.35
C TRP A 115 -0.89 14.40 -1.23
N GLU A 116 0.25 15.05 -0.99
CA GLU A 116 0.35 16.51 -0.87
C GLU A 116 -0.15 17.22 -2.11
N VAL A 117 0.26 16.74 -3.29
CA VAL A 117 -0.15 17.35 -4.56
C VAL A 117 -1.65 17.28 -4.75
N ARG A 118 -2.24 16.11 -4.43
CA ARG A 118 -3.67 15.87 -4.62
C ARG A 118 -4.54 16.65 -3.64
N ASN A 119 -4.04 16.91 -2.41
CA ASN A 119 -4.81 17.48 -1.31
C ASN A 119 -4.42 18.93 -0.95
N ILE A 120 -3.60 19.56 -1.76
CA ILE A 120 -3.32 21.01 -1.62
C ILE A 120 -4.55 21.81 -2.09
N GLU A 121 -4.95 22.75 -1.28
CA GLU A 121 -6.03 23.69 -1.61
C GLU A 121 -5.51 24.95 -2.29
#